data_2ef50d75a9f6528365a17e8132ef9da6
#
_entry.id   2ef50d75a9f6528365a17e8132ef9da6
#
_cell.length_a   1.000
_cell.length_b   1.000
_cell.length_c   1.000
_cell.angle_alpha   90.00
_cell.angle_beta   90.00
_cell.angle_gamma   90.00
#
_symmetry.space_group_name_H-M   'P 1'
#
loop_
_entity.id
_entity.type
_entity.pdbx_description
1 polymer ?
#
loop_
_entity_poly.entity_id
_entity_poly.type
_entity_poly.pdbx_seq_one_letter_code
_entity_poly.pdbx_strand_id
1 'polypeptide(L)'
;MIGSGGTHPNPGVPSDIAPHGTTIVAVSYRGGVLIAGDRRATQGNLLAQRDIEKVYITDTFSAAGIAGTAGMAIEMIRLFAVELEYYEKIEGVPLTFDGKSNKLSKMVRDNLPAALQGLAVVPLLVGYDPDALDPDKAGRIVSYDVVGGRSEERFGYTAVGSGSLFAKSSLKKTYARGIDQDRALRIAIESLFDAADDDTATGGPDTMRNIYPTAIVIDAEGSEEVTEERLKEITRAMVEERAAQAAEGIGEA
;
A
#
# COMPACT_ATOMS: atom_id res chain seq x y z
N MET A 1 41.38 -33.63 13.18
CA MET A 1 40.31 -33.78 12.19
C MET A 1 39.11 -33.02 12.74
N ILE A 2 38.87 -31.83 12.21
CA ILE A 2 37.73 -31.00 12.62
C ILE A 2 36.68 -31.17 11.52
N GLY A 3 35.53 -31.78 11.92
CA GLY A 3 34.43 -32.05 11.01
C GLY A 3 33.77 -30.73 10.56
N SER A 4 33.73 -30.53 9.25
CA SER A 4 32.97 -29.46 8.60
C SER A 4 31.46 -29.70 8.79
N GLY A 5 30.84 -28.95 9.67
CA GLY A 5 29.39 -28.89 9.79
C GLY A 5 28.79 -28.30 8.51
N GLY A 6 28.30 -29.14 7.63
CA GLY A 6 27.49 -28.73 6.50
C GLY A 6 26.20 -28.10 7.01
N THR A 7 26.01 -26.81 6.78
CA THR A 7 24.73 -26.14 6.91
C THR A 7 23.84 -26.68 5.80
N HIS A 8 22.91 -27.59 6.15
CA HIS A 8 21.83 -27.95 5.26
C HIS A 8 20.99 -26.71 5.00
N PRO A 9 20.78 -26.27 3.76
CA PRO A 9 19.81 -25.23 3.47
C PRO A 9 18.44 -25.76 3.91
N ASN A 10 17.78 -25.02 4.77
CA ASN A 10 16.39 -25.30 5.14
C ASN A 10 15.59 -25.28 3.81
N PRO A 11 14.81 -26.33 3.48
CA PRO A 11 13.97 -26.34 2.30
C PRO A 11 12.78 -25.42 2.57
N GLY A 12 13.02 -24.10 2.56
CA GLY A 12 11.96 -23.09 2.52
C GLY A 12 11.08 -23.34 1.29
N VAL A 13 9.82 -22.98 1.37
CA VAL A 13 8.93 -22.92 0.20
C VAL A 13 9.69 -22.14 -0.87
N PRO A 14 9.93 -22.69 -2.07
CA PRO A 14 10.63 -21.96 -3.12
C PRO A 14 9.92 -20.63 -3.35
N SER A 15 10.67 -19.53 -3.39
CA SER A 15 10.14 -18.17 -3.67
C SER A 15 9.34 -18.10 -4.98
N ASP A 16 9.46 -19.11 -5.82
CA ASP A 16 8.83 -19.22 -7.13
C ASP A 16 7.38 -19.78 -7.07
N ILE A 17 6.89 -20.19 -5.90
CA ILE A 17 5.56 -20.83 -5.78
C ILE A 17 4.46 -19.81 -5.49
N ALA A 18 4.77 -18.70 -4.83
CA ALA A 18 3.78 -17.68 -4.49
C ALA A 18 4.01 -16.38 -5.29
N PRO A 19 2.95 -15.76 -5.85
CA PRO A 19 3.07 -14.45 -6.48
C PRO A 19 3.56 -13.42 -5.46
N HIS A 20 4.60 -12.69 -5.84
CA HIS A 20 5.19 -11.61 -5.07
C HIS A 20 5.25 -10.34 -5.94
N GLY A 21 5.54 -9.24 -5.33
CA GLY A 21 5.64 -7.95 -5.97
C GLY A 21 4.42 -7.10 -5.65
N THR A 22 4.68 -6.03 -4.99
CA THR A 22 3.64 -5.09 -4.54
C THR A 22 4.33 -3.80 -4.16
N THR A 23 3.74 -2.69 -4.56
CA THR A 23 4.07 -1.40 -3.97
C THR A 23 2.78 -0.70 -3.58
N ILE A 24 2.69 -0.35 -2.31
CA ILE A 24 1.56 0.37 -1.73
C ILE A 24 2.11 1.63 -1.09
N VAL A 25 1.44 2.73 -1.33
CA VAL A 25 1.75 4.04 -0.78
C VAL A 25 0.59 4.58 0.03
N ALA A 26 0.88 5.35 1.07
CA ALA A 26 -0.11 6.10 1.81
C ALA A 26 0.34 7.56 1.97
N VAL A 27 -0.60 8.48 1.85
CA VAL A 27 -0.36 9.93 1.91
C VAL A 27 -1.47 10.59 2.72
N SER A 28 -1.12 11.36 3.74
CA SER A 28 -2.08 12.22 4.45
C SER A 28 -2.21 13.58 3.74
N TYR A 29 -3.41 14.10 3.72
CA TYR A 29 -3.75 15.41 3.17
C TYR A 29 -4.59 16.19 4.17
N ARG A 30 -4.85 17.46 3.90
CA ARG A 30 -5.68 18.28 4.78
C ARG A 30 -7.11 17.71 4.86
N GLY A 31 -7.48 17.24 6.05
CA GLY A 31 -8.79 16.65 6.32
C GLY A 31 -8.92 15.17 5.98
N GLY A 32 -7.82 14.45 5.66
CA GLY A 32 -7.92 13.03 5.36
C GLY A 32 -6.62 12.29 5.10
N VAL A 33 -6.76 11.08 4.60
CA VAL A 33 -5.66 10.19 4.21
C VAL A 33 -6.06 9.38 2.99
N LEU A 34 -5.10 9.00 2.16
CA LEU A 34 -5.32 8.07 1.08
C LEU A 34 -4.32 6.91 1.12
N ILE A 35 -4.71 5.80 0.51
CA ILE A 35 -3.86 4.66 0.22
C ILE A 35 -4.01 4.30 -1.26
N ALA A 36 -2.89 3.98 -1.92
CA ALA A 36 -2.90 3.55 -3.31
C ALA A 36 -1.94 2.38 -3.53
N GLY A 37 -2.26 1.50 -4.47
CA GLY A 37 -1.47 0.33 -4.79
C GLY A 37 -1.33 0.11 -6.30
N ASP A 38 -0.19 -0.45 -6.69
CA ASP A 38 0.01 -0.95 -8.05
C ASP A 38 -0.84 -2.20 -8.31
N ARG A 39 -0.94 -2.62 -9.58
CA ARG A 39 -1.81 -3.73 -10.01
C ARG A 39 -1.07 -4.98 -10.47
N ARG A 40 0.27 -5.03 -10.39
CA ARG A 40 1.07 -6.15 -10.89
C ARG A 40 1.31 -7.21 -9.83
N ALA A 41 1.14 -8.48 -10.19
CA ALA A 41 1.66 -9.61 -9.43
C ALA A 41 2.66 -10.40 -10.29
N THR A 42 3.83 -10.72 -9.70
CA THR A 42 4.88 -11.51 -10.36
C THR A 42 5.08 -12.84 -9.64
N GLN A 43 5.50 -13.85 -10.38
CA GLN A 43 5.92 -15.15 -9.85
C GLN A 43 7.32 -15.43 -10.40
N GLY A 44 8.33 -15.27 -9.55
CA GLY A 44 9.72 -15.21 -10.03
C GLY A 44 9.88 -14.11 -11.10
N ASN A 45 10.36 -14.48 -12.27
CA ASN A 45 10.55 -13.55 -13.39
C ASN A 45 9.33 -13.44 -14.32
N LEU A 46 8.24 -14.13 -14.00
CA LEU A 46 7.03 -14.12 -14.84
C LEU A 46 5.98 -13.17 -14.26
N LEU A 47 5.25 -12.52 -15.15
CA LEU A 47 4.08 -11.76 -14.82
C LEU A 47 2.90 -12.72 -14.60
N ALA A 48 2.48 -12.90 -13.35
CA ALA A 48 1.38 -13.80 -12.99
C ALA A 48 0.02 -13.15 -13.23
N GLN A 49 -0.14 -11.88 -12.83
CA GLN A 49 -1.40 -11.15 -12.98
C GLN A 49 -1.11 -9.65 -13.20
N ARG A 50 -1.98 -8.95 -13.97
CA ARG A 50 -1.79 -7.54 -14.35
C ARG A 50 -2.71 -6.57 -13.65
N ASP A 51 -3.77 -7.06 -13.04
CA ASP A 51 -4.93 -6.29 -12.55
C ASP A 51 -5.37 -6.71 -11.14
N ILE A 52 -4.43 -7.19 -10.31
CA ILE A 52 -4.72 -7.56 -8.93
C ILE A 52 -4.98 -6.31 -8.09
N GLU A 53 -6.00 -6.37 -7.25
CA GLU A 53 -6.23 -5.34 -6.23
C GLU A 53 -5.37 -5.62 -5.00
N LYS A 54 -4.83 -4.55 -4.42
CA LYS A 54 -3.91 -4.63 -3.28
C LYS A 54 -4.29 -3.72 -2.12
N VAL A 55 -5.28 -2.85 -2.32
CA VAL A 55 -5.83 -1.96 -1.30
C VAL A 55 -7.33 -2.16 -1.21
N TYR A 56 -7.86 -2.18 0.01
CA TYR A 56 -9.25 -2.56 0.29
C TYR A 56 -9.81 -1.68 1.40
N ILE A 57 -11.05 -1.24 1.26
CA ILE A 57 -11.82 -0.65 2.35
C ILE A 57 -12.04 -1.73 3.41
N THR A 58 -11.76 -1.41 4.66
CA THR A 58 -11.92 -2.33 5.79
C THR A 58 -13.11 -1.99 6.68
N ASP A 59 -13.48 -0.71 6.75
CA ASP A 59 -14.73 -0.19 7.29
C ASP A 59 -14.97 1.26 6.83
N THR A 60 -15.97 1.93 7.39
CA THR A 60 -16.36 3.30 7.02
C THR A 60 -15.20 4.29 7.08
N PHE A 61 -14.27 4.15 8.03
CA PHE A 61 -13.17 5.09 8.26
C PHE A 61 -11.80 4.44 8.22
N SER A 62 -11.65 3.31 7.52
CA SER A 62 -10.34 2.70 7.34
C SER A 62 -10.21 1.89 6.07
N ALA A 63 -8.99 1.83 5.57
CA ALA A 63 -8.59 0.96 4.47
C ALA A 63 -7.21 0.36 4.77
N ALA A 64 -6.94 -0.79 4.18
CA ALA A 64 -5.66 -1.45 4.32
C ALA A 64 -5.16 -1.99 2.98
N GLY A 65 -3.84 -2.00 2.84
CA GLY A 65 -3.16 -2.69 1.77
C GLY A 65 -2.13 -3.65 2.34
N ILE A 66 -1.80 -4.73 1.64
CA ILE A 66 -0.81 -5.69 2.10
C ILE A 66 0.18 -6.02 1.01
N ALA A 67 1.48 -5.85 1.34
CA ALA A 67 2.59 -6.37 0.56
C ALA A 67 2.97 -7.78 1.04
N GLY A 68 3.46 -8.62 0.12
CA GLY A 68 3.93 -9.97 0.42
C GLY A 68 3.22 -11.03 -0.40
N THR A 69 2.98 -12.21 0.20
CA THR A 69 2.33 -13.34 -0.46
C THR A 69 0.86 -13.06 -0.73
N ALA A 70 0.50 -12.85 -2.00
CA ALA A 70 -0.78 -12.29 -2.42
C ALA A 70 -2.02 -13.01 -1.85
N GLY A 71 -2.07 -14.35 -1.91
CA GLY A 71 -3.22 -15.12 -1.39
C GLY A 71 -3.45 -14.90 0.10
N MET A 72 -2.40 -15.00 0.91
CA MET A 72 -2.48 -14.80 2.36
C MET A 72 -2.77 -13.33 2.72
N ALA A 73 -2.24 -12.39 1.93
CA ALA A 73 -2.49 -10.98 2.08
C ALA A 73 -3.97 -10.65 1.95
N ILE A 74 -4.61 -11.13 0.89
CA ILE A 74 -6.04 -10.91 0.61
C ILE A 74 -6.91 -11.55 1.70
N GLU A 75 -6.60 -12.78 2.11
CA GLU A 75 -7.33 -13.45 3.19
C GLU A 75 -7.24 -12.70 4.52
N MET A 76 -6.05 -12.20 4.86
CA MET A 76 -5.85 -11.43 6.08
C MET A 76 -6.68 -10.13 6.09
N ILE A 77 -6.72 -9.37 4.98
CA ILE A 77 -7.54 -8.15 4.91
C ILE A 77 -9.03 -8.49 5.01
N ARG A 78 -9.50 -9.50 4.28
CA ARG A 78 -10.90 -9.91 4.33
C ARG A 78 -11.32 -10.33 5.74
N LEU A 79 -10.48 -11.13 6.40
CA LEU A 79 -10.73 -11.52 7.78
C LEU A 79 -10.71 -10.29 8.70
N PHE A 80 -9.78 -9.37 8.51
CA PHE A 80 -9.72 -8.14 9.29
C PHE A 80 -11.00 -7.31 9.16
N ALA A 81 -11.49 -7.09 7.93
CA ALA A 81 -12.73 -6.35 7.69
C ALA A 81 -13.94 -7.04 8.35
N VAL A 82 -14.06 -8.37 8.22
CA VAL A 82 -15.14 -9.16 8.88
C VAL A 82 -15.06 -9.03 10.40
N GLU A 83 -13.86 -9.04 10.98
CA GLU A 83 -13.66 -8.90 12.42
C GLU A 83 -14.00 -7.48 12.93
N LEU A 84 -13.78 -6.43 12.10
CA LEU A 84 -14.22 -5.07 12.44
C LEU A 84 -15.76 -4.97 12.41
N GLU A 85 -16.38 -5.48 11.36
CA GLU A 85 -17.85 -5.52 11.21
C GLU A 85 -18.51 -6.33 12.36
N TYR A 86 -17.94 -7.48 12.70
CA TYR A 86 -18.42 -8.31 13.80
C TYR A 86 -18.36 -7.57 15.14
N TYR A 87 -17.23 -6.89 15.41
CA TYR A 87 -17.08 -6.10 16.63
C TYR A 87 -18.16 -5.01 16.72
N GLU A 88 -18.34 -4.25 15.65
CA GLU A 88 -19.34 -3.17 15.62
C GLU A 88 -20.76 -3.68 15.83
N LYS A 89 -21.10 -4.84 15.23
CA LYS A 89 -22.44 -5.48 15.42
C LYS A 89 -22.69 -5.94 16.85
N ILE A 90 -21.65 -6.40 17.54
CA ILE A 90 -21.77 -6.89 18.93
C ILE A 90 -21.78 -5.74 19.94
N GLU A 91 -20.86 -4.79 19.79
CA GLU A 91 -20.65 -3.70 20.73
C GLU A 91 -21.54 -2.46 20.43
N GLY A 92 -22.11 -2.37 19.24
CA GLY A 92 -22.95 -1.25 18.79
C GLY A 92 -22.14 0.02 18.43
N VAL A 93 -20.81 -0.05 18.50
CA VAL A 93 -19.90 1.03 18.13
C VAL A 93 -18.67 0.46 17.39
N PRO A 94 -18.12 1.18 16.39
CA PRO A 94 -16.91 0.73 15.70
C PRO A 94 -15.68 0.76 16.62
N LEU A 95 -14.66 -0.03 16.29
CA LEU A 95 -13.36 0.07 16.92
C LEU A 95 -12.73 1.44 16.62
N THR A 96 -12.09 2.02 17.64
CA THR A 96 -11.22 3.19 17.43
C THR A 96 -10.07 2.83 16.50
N PHE A 97 -9.44 3.82 15.86
CA PHE A 97 -8.31 3.56 14.97
C PHE A 97 -7.18 2.81 15.68
N ASP A 98 -6.90 3.12 16.93
CA ASP A 98 -5.93 2.37 17.75
C ASP A 98 -6.36 0.92 18.00
N GLY A 99 -7.65 0.69 18.22
CA GLY A 99 -8.23 -0.66 18.34
C GLY A 99 -8.04 -1.47 17.06
N LYS A 100 -8.35 -0.89 15.90
CA LYS A 100 -8.13 -1.49 14.57
C LYS A 100 -6.65 -1.81 14.36
N SER A 101 -5.76 -0.84 14.65
CA SER A 101 -4.32 -1.00 14.51
C SER A 101 -3.77 -2.13 15.41
N ASN A 102 -4.24 -2.24 16.65
CA ASN A 102 -3.88 -3.34 17.56
C ASN A 102 -4.37 -4.70 17.07
N LYS A 103 -5.59 -4.76 16.54
CA LYS A 103 -6.17 -5.99 16.01
C LYS A 103 -5.39 -6.51 14.82
N LEU A 104 -5.05 -5.65 13.87
CA LEU A 104 -4.24 -6.02 12.71
C LEU A 104 -2.82 -6.46 13.14
N SER A 105 -2.19 -5.76 14.09
CA SER A 105 -0.91 -6.17 14.70
C SER A 105 -0.95 -7.60 15.24
N LYS A 106 -2.05 -7.98 15.93
CA LYS A 106 -2.23 -9.34 16.43
C LYS A 106 -2.33 -10.34 15.28
N MET A 107 -3.09 -10.04 14.25
CA MET A 107 -3.24 -10.92 13.08
C MET A 107 -1.92 -11.16 12.37
N VAL A 108 -1.09 -10.11 12.19
CA VAL A 108 0.27 -10.24 11.62
C VAL A 108 1.14 -11.14 12.49
N ARG A 109 1.08 -10.97 13.81
CA ARG A 109 1.85 -11.79 14.77
C ARG A 109 1.42 -13.25 14.75
N ASP A 110 0.12 -13.50 14.63
CA ASP A 110 -0.43 -14.86 14.52
C ASP A 110 0.00 -15.55 13.21
N ASN A 111 0.33 -14.78 12.17
CA ASN A 111 0.88 -15.27 10.90
C ASN A 111 2.40 -15.55 10.95
N LEU A 112 3.11 -15.25 12.03
CA LEU A 112 4.55 -15.41 12.13
C LEU A 112 5.06 -16.83 11.75
N PRO A 113 4.39 -17.94 12.10
CA PRO A 113 4.82 -19.28 11.68
C PRO A 113 4.87 -19.44 10.16
N ALA A 114 3.92 -18.86 9.42
CA ALA A 114 3.91 -18.85 7.95
C ALA A 114 4.99 -17.90 7.39
N ALA A 115 5.18 -16.75 8.00
CA ALA A 115 6.22 -15.79 7.61
C ALA A 115 7.63 -16.39 7.71
N LEU A 116 7.90 -17.21 8.74
CA LEU A 116 9.17 -17.94 8.90
C LEU A 116 9.40 -18.99 7.81
N GLN A 117 8.36 -19.40 7.10
CA GLN A 117 8.42 -20.30 5.94
C GLN A 117 8.47 -19.54 4.60
N GLY A 118 8.67 -18.21 4.62
CA GLY A 118 8.73 -17.36 3.43
C GLY A 118 7.39 -16.78 2.99
N LEU A 119 6.28 -17.08 3.70
CA LEU A 119 4.94 -16.57 3.41
C LEU A 119 4.64 -15.31 4.23
N ALA A 120 5.52 -14.33 4.13
CA ALA A 120 5.41 -13.08 4.88
C ALA A 120 4.34 -12.16 4.29
N VAL A 121 3.69 -11.41 5.16
CA VAL A 121 2.75 -10.33 4.83
C VAL A 121 3.11 -9.08 5.63
N VAL A 122 3.06 -7.93 4.98
CA VAL A 122 3.39 -6.63 5.57
C VAL A 122 2.26 -5.66 5.26
N PRO A 123 1.33 -5.44 6.19
CA PRO A 123 0.23 -4.51 5.99
C PRO A 123 0.66 -3.04 6.06
N LEU A 124 -0.19 -2.20 5.45
CA LEU A 124 -0.24 -0.77 5.65
C LEU A 124 -1.70 -0.42 5.94
N LEU A 125 -1.98 0.14 7.11
CA LEU A 125 -3.31 0.55 7.54
C LEU A 125 -3.40 2.07 7.48
N VAL A 126 -4.46 2.59 6.90
CA VAL A 126 -4.82 4.00 6.92
C VAL A 126 -6.23 4.16 7.49
N GLY A 127 -6.49 5.28 8.11
CA GLY A 127 -7.83 5.59 8.59
C GLY A 127 -8.00 7.03 8.99
N TYR A 128 -9.24 7.41 9.13
CA TYR A 128 -9.66 8.71 9.63
C TYR A 128 -10.15 8.54 11.08
N ASP A 129 -9.71 9.41 11.97
CA ASP A 129 -10.13 9.46 13.36
C ASP A 129 -11.19 10.57 13.52
N PRO A 130 -12.49 10.25 13.58
CA PRO A 130 -13.54 11.25 13.67
C PRO A 130 -13.53 12.03 14.99
N ASP A 131 -12.85 11.50 16.02
CA ASP A 131 -12.72 12.14 17.34
C ASP A 131 -11.46 13.02 17.45
N ALA A 132 -10.69 13.16 16.38
CA ALA A 132 -9.49 13.98 16.37
C ALA A 132 -9.81 15.46 16.64
N LEU A 133 -9.10 16.08 17.60
CA LEU A 133 -9.26 17.51 17.93
C LEU A 133 -8.86 18.44 16.79
N ASP A 134 -8.00 17.99 15.91
CA ASP A 134 -7.49 18.73 14.75
C ASP A 134 -7.84 17.91 13.49
N PRO A 135 -8.82 18.32 12.69
CA PRO A 135 -9.20 17.59 11.48
C PRO A 135 -8.05 17.39 10.49
N ASP A 136 -7.06 18.28 10.47
CA ASP A 136 -5.89 18.16 9.61
C ASP A 136 -4.94 17.03 10.08
N LYS A 137 -5.17 16.46 11.25
CA LYS A 137 -4.44 15.32 11.82
C LYS A 137 -5.32 14.07 12.00
N ALA A 138 -6.56 14.12 11.55
CA ALA A 138 -7.48 13.00 11.63
C ALA A 138 -7.07 11.84 10.71
N GLY A 139 -6.42 12.12 9.59
CA GLY A 139 -5.86 11.12 8.69
C GLY A 139 -4.60 10.48 9.29
N ARG A 140 -4.67 9.18 9.59
CA ARG A 140 -3.61 8.40 10.27
C ARG A 140 -3.10 7.28 9.38
N ILE A 141 -1.80 6.99 9.50
CA ILE A 141 -1.11 5.95 8.74
C ILE A 141 -0.31 5.08 9.73
N VAL A 142 -0.48 3.76 9.66
CA VAL A 142 0.28 2.80 10.46
C VAL A 142 0.88 1.72 9.57
N SER A 143 2.19 1.56 9.64
CA SER A 143 2.94 0.46 9.01
C SER A 143 3.25 -0.64 10.03
N TYR A 144 3.45 -1.85 9.53
CA TYR A 144 3.75 -3.04 10.34
C TYR A 144 5.02 -3.70 9.84
N ASP A 145 5.67 -4.42 10.75
CA ASP A 145 6.70 -5.39 10.40
C ASP A 145 6.14 -6.83 10.42
N VAL A 146 6.94 -7.79 9.99
CA VAL A 146 6.54 -9.20 9.89
C VAL A 146 6.28 -9.89 11.23
N VAL A 147 6.72 -9.29 12.34
CA VAL A 147 6.48 -9.80 13.70
C VAL A 147 5.32 -9.11 14.40
N GLY A 148 4.59 -8.25 13.70
CA GLY A 148 3.44 -7.53 14.23
C GLY A 148 3.80 -6.26 15.02
N GLY A 149 5.06 -5.80 14.93
CA GLY A 149 5.43 -4.47 15.39
C GLY A 149 4.74 -3.40 14.53
N ARG A 150 4.28 -2.33 15.14
CA ARG A 150 3.58 -1.25 14.45
C ARG A 150 4.29 0.08 14.65
N SER A 151 4.26 0.92 13.61
CA SER A 151 4.80 2.27 13.64
C SER A 151 3.81 3.24 13.00
N GLU A 152 3.42 4.25 13.75
CA GLU A 152 2.59 5.34 13.23
C GLU A 152 3.46 6.34 12.48
N GLU A 153 3.06 6.67 11.26
CA GLU A 153 3.79 7.59 10.39
C GLU A 153 3.48 9.05 10.77
N ARG A 154 4.53 9.82 11.04
CA ARG A 154 4.41 11.22 11.47
C ARG A 154 4.78 12.24 10.39
N PHE A 155 5.39 11.78 9.31
CA PHE A 155 5.80 12.66 8.20
C PHE A 155 4.71 12.84 7.14
N GLY A 156 3.60 12.09 7.29
CA GLY A 156 2.43 12.22 6.44
C GLY A 156 2.45 11.36 5.18
N TYR A 157 3.48 10.53 4.97
CA TYR A 157 3.51 9.57 3.88
C TYR A 157 4.39 8.37 4.20
N THR A 158 4.07 7.24 3.59
CA THR A 158 4.93 6.05 3.63
C THR A 158 4.66 5.14 2.44
N ALA A 159 5.47 4.09 2.30
CA ALA A 159 5.25 3.03 1.34
C ALA A 159 5.72 1.68 1.90
N VAL A 160 5.11 0.60 1.44
CA VAL A 160 5.51 -0.79 1.74
C VAL A 160 5.60 -1.60 0.45
N GLY A 161 6.35 -2.70 0.49
CA GLY A 161 6.54 -3.59 -0.64
C GLY A 161 7.88 -3.41 -1.36
N SER A 162 8.07 -4.11 -2.49
CA SER A 162 9.36 -4.19 -3.20
C SER A 162 9.83 -2.84 -3.73
N GLY A 163 8.95 -2.04 -4.33
CA GLY A 163 9.25 -0.70 -4.85
C GLY A 163 9.19 0.42 -3.81
N SER A 164 8.99 0.09 -2.52
CA SER A 164 8.76 1.09 -1.46
C SER A 164 9.88 2.12 -1.30
N LEU A 165 11.14 1.75 -1.56
CA LEU A 165 12.27 2.68 -1.46
C LEU A 165 12.18 3.77 -2.54
N PHE A 166 11.83 3.39 -3.76
CA PHE A 166 11.68 4.31 -4.88
C PHE A 166 10.44 5.22 -4.67
N ALA A 167 9.31 4.63 -4.31
CA ALA A 167 8.09 5.37 -3.99
C ALA A 167 8.30 6.39 -2.86
N LYS A 168 8.98 6.01 -1.76
CA LYS A 168 9.34 6.94 -0.67
C LYS A 168 10.28 8.05 -1.13
N SER A 169 11.22 7.74 -2.03
CA SER A 169 12.14 8.74 -2.58
C SER A 169 11.39 9.79 -3.40
N SER A 170 10.41 9.38 -4.20
CA SER A 170 9.52 10.26 -4.95
C SER A 170 8.64 11.11 -4.01
N LEU A 171 7.93 10.48 -3.06
CA LEU A 171 7.09 11.17 -2.08
C LEU A 171 7.87 12.16 -1.23
N LYS A 172 9.11 11.85 -0.86
CA LYS A 172 9.97 12.78 -0.11
C LYS A 172 10.21 14.10 -0.83
N LYS A 173 10.22 14.10 -2.16
CA LYS A 173 10.45 15.31 -2.98
C LYS A 173 9.17 16.08 -3.26
N THR A 174 8.04 15.38 -3.34
CA THR A 174 6.78 15.93 -3.85
C THR A 174 5.76 16.24 -2.76
N TYR A 175 5.88 15.60 -1.58
CA TYR A 175 4.98 15.81 -0.46
C TYR A 175 5.25 17.11 0.28
N ALA A 176 4.18 17.80 0.64
CA ALA A 176 4.18 18.92 1.60
C ALA A 176 3.00 18.77 2.56
N ARG A 177 3.16 19.17 3.81
CA ARG A 177 2.05 19.15 4.78
C ARG A 177 0.93 20.08 4.35
N GLY A 178 -0.31 19.64 4.56
CA GLY A 178 -1.50 20.46 4.26
C GLY A 178 -1.85 20.53 2.78
N ILE A 179 -1.30 19.66 1.94
CA ILE A 179 -1.76 19.48 0.56
C ILE A 179 -3.23 19.06 0.54
N ASP A 180 -3.94 19.37 -0.53
CA ASP A 180 -5.30 18.92 -0.75
C ASP A 180 -5.33 17.47 -1.28
N GLN A 181 -6.53 16.91 -1.38
CA GLN A 181 -6.77 15.54 -1.81
C GLN A 181 -6.28 15.29 -3.25
N ASP A 182 -6.53 16.21 -4.18
CA ASP A 182 -6.13 16.06 -5.57
C ASP A 182 -4.60 16.03 -5.72
N ARG A 183 -3.90 16.89 -5.00
CA ARG A 183 -2.44 16.87 -4.98
C ARG A 183 -1.91 15.59 -4.32
N ALA A 184 -2.51 15.15 -3.23
CA ALA A 184 -2.11 13.90 -2.56
C ALA A 184 -2.29 12.69 -3.49
N LEU A 185 -3.44 12.61 -4.19
CA LEU A 185 -3.71 11.56 -5.16
C LEU A 185 -2.69 11.59 -6.32
N ARG A 186 -2.40 12.78 -6.85
CA ARG A 186 -1.41 12.95 -7.91
C ARG A 186 -0.04 12.43 -7.49
N ILE A 187 0.50 12.83 -6.34
CA ILE A 187 1.85 12.41 -5.90
C ILE A 187 1.90 10.93 -5.53
N ALA A 188 0.78 10.34 -5.06
CA ALA A 188 0.69 8.91 -4.81
C ALA A 188 0.82 8.11 -6.13
N ILE A 189 0.08 8.50 -7.17
CA ILE A 189 0.17 7.86 -8.50
C ILE A 189 1.57 8.06 -9.09
N GLU A 190 2.13 9.26 -8.98
CA GLU A 190 3.48 9.59 -9.44
C GLU A 190 4.55 8.74 -8.76
N SER A 191 4.43 8.53 -7.45
CA SER A 191 5.37 7.69 -6.69
C SER A 191 5.29 6.20 -7.07
N LEU A 192 4.12 5.70 -7.42
CA LEU A 192 3.95 4.34 -7.95
C LEU A 192 4.52 4.21 -9.36
N PHE A 193 4.38 5.25 -10.19
CA PHE A 193 4.99 5.30 -11.51
C PHE A 193 6.53 5.27 -11.40
N ASP A 194 7.12 6.13 -10.56
CA ASP A 194 8.57 6.15 -10.30
C ASP A 194 9.08 4.81 -9.77
N ALA A 195 8.30 4.16 -8.88
CA ALA A 195 8.67 2.86 -8.38
C ALA A 195 8.64 1.77 -9.46
N ALA A 196 7.73 1.87 -10.44
CA ALA A 196 7.63 0.91 -11.53
C ALA A 196 8.78 1.01 -12.54
N ASP A 197 9.48 2.14 -12.63
CA ASP A 197 10.64 2.32 -13.49
C ASP A 197 11.86 1.51 -12.98
N ASP A 198 12.00 1.37 -11.67
CA ASP A 198 13.17 0.76 -11.04
C ASP A 198 12.87 -0.63 -10.41
N ASP A 199 11.61 -0.93 -10.06
CA ASP A 199 11.18 -2.23 -9.51
C ASP A 199 10.35 -3.01 -10.52
N THR A 200 10.90 -4.07 -11.07
CA THR A 200 10.21 -4.94 -12.05
C THR A 200 8.96 -5.63 -11.50
N ALA A 201 8.85 -5.75 -10.18
CA ALA A 201 7.71 -6.35 -9.50
C ALA A 201 6.56 -5.35 -9.24
N THR A 202 6.82 -4.05 -9.40
CA THR A 202 5.82 -2.98 -9.35
C THR A 202 5.24 -2.72 -10.73
N GLY A 203 3.91 -2.64 -10.83
CA GLY A 203 3.21 -2.34 -12.10
C GLY A 203 3.03 -0.84 -12.30
N GLY A 204 3.61 -0.31 -13.37
CA GLY A 204 3.23 1.01 -13.87
C GLY A 204 1.86 1.00 -14.56
N PRO A 205 1.30 2.18 -14.87
CA PRO A 205 0.06 2.30 -15.63
C PRO A 205 0.16 1.63 -17.00
N ASP A 206 -0.81 0.81 -17.35
CA ASP A 206 -0.94 0.21 -18.68
C ASP A 206 -2.09 0.89 -19.44
N THR A 207 -1.76 1.95 -20.17
CA THR A 207 -2.75 2.74 -20.91
C THR A 207 -3.37 1.98 -22.08
N MET A 208 -2.70 0.94 -22.59
CA MET A 208 -3.24 0.09 -23.67
C MET A 208 -4.35 -0.83 -23.15
N ARG A 209 -4.27 -1.27 -21.89
CA ARG A 209 -5.25 -2.17 -21.27
C ARG A 209 -6.18 -1.44 -20.30
N ASN A 210 -6.03 -0.12 -20.16
CA ASN A 210 -6.73 0.70 -19.17
C ASN A 210 -6.53 0.17 -17.72
N ILE A 211 -5.32 -0.24 -17.37
CA ILE A 211 -4.99 -0.66 -16.01
C ILE A 211 -4.26 0.50 -15.32
N TYR A 212 -4.87 1.02 -14.27
CA TYR A 212 -4.36 2.12 -13.46
C TYR A 212 -4.20 1.65 -12.01
N PRO A 213 -3.35 2.30 -11.19
CA PRO A 213 -3.29 2.03 -9.76
C PRO A 213 -4.69 2.11 -9.14
N THR A 214 -4.96 1.31 -8.10
CA THR A 214 -6.15 1.51 -7.26
C THR A 214 -5.84 2.50 -6.16
N ALA A 215 -6.82 3.34 -5.80
CA ALA A 215 -6.68 4.29 -4.71
C ALA A 215 -7.98 4.41 -3.92
N ILE A 216 -7.85 4.57 -2.60
CA ILE A 216 -8.94 4.79 -1.66
C ILE A 216 -8.62 6.07 -0.90
N VAL A 217 -9.58 6.98 -0.82
CA VAL A 217 -9.54 8.18 0.00
C VAL A 217 -10.40 8.01 1.22
N ILE A 218 -10.01 8.59 2.34
CA ILE A 218 -10.72 8.50 3.61
C ILE A 218 -10.70 9.88 4.28
N ASP A 219 -11.86 10.41 4.58
CA ASP A 219 -12.06 11.67 5.25
C ASP A 219 -13.27 11.63 6.20
N ALA A 220 -13.81 12.78 6.56
CA ALA A 220 -14.96 12.88 7.45
C ALA A 220 -16.25 12.25 6.89
N GLU A 221 -16.34 12.11 5.56
CA GLU A 221 -17.50 11.50 4.89
C GLU A 221 -17.37 9.97 4.82
N GLY A 222 -16.18 9.43 5.07
CA GLY A 222 -15.91 7.99 5.08
C GLY A 222 -14.84 7.56 4.07
N SER A 223 -14.81 6.26 3.77
CA SER A 223 -13.89 5.65 2.82
C SER A 223 -14.55 5.52 1.45
N GLU A 224 -13.87 5.98 0.41
CA GLU A 224 -14.34 5.91 -0.97
C GLU A 224 -13.23 5.44 -1.92
N GLU A 225 -13.56 4.55 -2.86
CA GLU A 225 -12.67 4.20 -3.96
C GLU A 225 -12.65 5.32 -5.00
N VAL A 226 -11.44 5.72 -5.40
CA VAL A 226 -11.29 6.71 -6.48
C VAL A 226 -11.67 6.05 -7.80
N THR A 227 -12.54 6.70 -8.56
CA THR A 227 -13.03 6.17 -9.84
C THR A 227 -11.93 5.96 -10.85
N GLU A 228 -12.07 4.95 -11.70
CA GLU A 228 -11.11 4.64 -12.76
C GLU A 228 -10.93 5.83 -13.71
N GLU A 229 -11.99 6.56 -14.02
CA GLU A 229 -11.96 7.76 -14.85
C GLU A 229 -11.03 8.83 -14.26
N ARG A 230 -11.12 9.08 -12.94
CA ARG A 230 -10.27 10.05 -12.25
C ARG A 230 -8.81 9.61 -12.24
N LEU A 231 -8.55 8.34 -11.97
CA LEU A 231 -7.19 7.78 -11.99
C LEU A 231 -6.56 7.86 -13.40
N LYS A 232 -7.37 7.61 -14.42
CA LYS A 232 -6.97 7.73 -15.83
C LYS A 232 -6.62 9.16 -16.23
N GLU A 233 -7.44 10.14 -15.85
CA GLU A 233 -7.17 11.55 -16.08
C GLU A 233 -5.85 11.99 -15.46
N ILE A 234 -5.65 11.70 -14.17
CA ILE A 234 -4.44 12.07 -13.44
C ILE A 234 -3.21 11.39 -14.06
N THR A 235 -3.32 10.11 -14.37
CA THR A 235 -2.20 9.35 -14.97
C THR A 235 -1.81 9.90 -16.34
N ARG A 236 -2.80 10.20 -17.21
CA ARG A 236 -2.52 10.77 -18.53
C ARG A 236 -1.86 12.14 -18.44
N ALA A 237 -2.42 13.04 -17.64
CA ALA A 237 -1.83 14.37 -17.43
C ALA A 237 -0.38 14.27 -16.92
N MET A 238 -0.10 13.35 -16.01
CA MET A 238 1.25 13.09 -15.49
C MET A 238 2.21 12.62 -16.59
N VAL A 239 1.80 11.64 -17.39
CA VAL A 239 2.63 11.07 -18.46
C VAL A 239 2.91 12.13 -19.55
N GLU A 240 1.91 12.93 -19.93
CA GLU A 240 2.05 14.01 -20.91
C GLU A 240 3.02 15.10 -20.43
N GLU A 241 2.92 15.53 -19.16
CA GLU A 241 3.84 16.50 -18.57
C GLU A 241 5.28 15.99 -18.54
N ARG A 242 5.49 14.72 -18.16
CA ARG A 242 6.83 14.11 -18.14
C ARG A 242 7.41 13.95 -19.55
N ALA A 243 6.59 13.59 -20.53
CA ALA A 243 7.02 13.50 -21.91
C ALA A 243 7.42 14.88 -22.48
N ALA A 244 6.70 15.94 -22.12
CA ALA A 244 7.04 17.31 -22.50
C ALA A 244 8.38 17.75 -21.89
N GLN A 245 8.57 17.52 -20.57
CA GLN A 245 9.83 17.83 -19.87
C GLN A 245 11.02 17.09 -20.45
N ALA A 246 10.86 15.80 -20.80
CA ALA A 246 11.92 15.01 -21.43
C ALA A 246 12.29 15.55 -22.82
N ALA A 247 11.31 16.01 -23.61
CA ALA A 247 11.55 16.59 -24.93
C ALA A 247 12.30 17.94 -24.86
N GLU A 248 11.99 18.79 -23.86
CA GLU A 248 12.70 20.06 -23.63
C GLU A 248 14.15 19.83 -23.22
N GLY A 249 14.43 18.84 -22.32
CA GLY A 249 15.79 18.52 -21.86
C GLY A 249 16.69 17.93 -22.95
N ILE A 250 16.14 17.32 -24.00
CA ILE A 250 16.92 16.81 -25.15
C ILE A 250 17.25 17.93 -26.15
N GLY A 251 16.46 19.00 -26.18
CA GLY A 251 16.66 20.13 -27.11
C GLY A 251 17.78 21.10 -26.71
N GLU A 252 18.28 21.02 -25.47
CA GLU A 252 19.35 21.89 -24.93
C GLU A 252 20.74 21.20 -24.88
N ALA A 253 20.87 19.95 -25.33
CA ALA A 253 22.14 19.19 -25.38
C ALA A 253 22.68 19.09 -26.81
#